data_ae1af4ea352d48a0d7fb71ef361ce38d
#
_entry.id   ae1af4ea352d48a0d7fb71ef361ce38d
#
_cell.length_a   1.000
_cell.length_b   1.000
_cell.length_c   1.000
_cell.angle_alpha   90.00
_cell.angle_beta   90.00
_cell.angle_gamma   90.00
#
_symmetry.space_group_name_H-M   'P 1'
#
loop_
_entity.id
_entity.type
_entity.pdbx_description
1 polymer ?
#
loop_
_entity_poly.entity_id
_entity_poly.type
_entity_poly.pdbx_seq_one_letter_code
_entity_poly.pdbx_strand_id
1 'polypeptide(L)'
;MGSITFYFESMAGTHLEDALRALRDTGSADALYDHKLRSMSPKELDWPDVSVARDEAESRRVTYSRRALLFAAFSAEAYANDFLFETWTGKDRDALQWLSTVDKYALLPGFAGTGPVLDRGRDPLQRIKWLFDRRNELVHAKPREDKDLTWEPENHNPVAAAASILAVAEGAAALAGGAPEASVLSYVLAERKALLNYGSRPLPDIHDEPGPANLLAEARRKAWG
;
A
#
# COMPACT_ATOMS: atom_id res chain seq x y z
N MET A 1 16.14 24.61 14.07
CA MET A 1 15.34 24.25 12.89
C MET A 1 15.04 22.74 12.81
N GLY A 2 15.00 22.01 13.93
CA GLY A 2 14.94 20.55 13.96
C GLY A 2 13.57 19.90 14.23
N SER A 3 12.45 20.65 14.30
CA SER A 3 11.17 20.04 14.74
C SER A 3 10.12 19.85 13.64
N ILE A 4 10.33 20.41 12.45
CA ILE A 4 9.36 20.31 11.35
C ILE A 4 9.53 18.99 10.58
N THR A 5 10.76 18.54 10.39
CA THR A 5 11.11 17.29 9.71
C THR A 5 10.39 16.06 10.29
N PHE A 6 10.24 16.03 11.60
CA PHE A 6 9.64 14.88 12.31
C PHE A 6 8.13 14.69 12.07
N TYR A 7 7.39 15.77 11.78
CA TYR A 7 5.93 15.67 11.64
C TYR A 7 5.51 15.13 10.27
N PHE A 8 6.24 15.46 9.22
CA PHE A 8 5.88 15.06 7.86
C PHE A 8 6.24 13.60 7.59
N GLU A 9 7.42 13.16 8.00
CA GLU A 9 7.86 11.77 7.87
C GLU A 9 6.89 10.81 8.57
N SER A 10 6.28 11.23 9.68
CA SER A 10 5.30 10.43 10.41
C SER A 10 4.01 10.16 9.61
N MET A 11 3.49 11.10 8.83
CA MET A 11 2.22 10.92 8.10
C MET A 11 2.37 9.98 6.91
N ALA A 12 3.41 10.15 6.11
CA ALA A 12 3.68 9.26 4.97
C ALA A 12 3.93 7.82 5.43
N GLY A 13 4.76 7.65 6.47
CA GLY A 13 5.03 6.35 7.10
C GLY A 13 3.78 5.74 7.73
N THR A 14 2.98 6.54 8.44
CA THR A 14 1.72 6.08 9.05
C THR A 14 0.75 5.54 8.00
N HIS A 15 0.59 6.23 6.89
CA HIS A 15 -0.26 5.74 5.80
C HIS A 15 0.28 4.44 5.17
N LEU A 16 1.60 4.29 5.05
CA LEU A 16 2.18 3.04 4.55
C LEU A 16 1.96 1.88 5.53
N GLU A 17 2.06 2.13 6.84
CA GLU A 17 1.71 1.16 7.88
C GLU A 17 0.23 0.76 7.83
N ASP A 18 -0.67 1.71 7.64
CA ASP A 18 -2.11 1.45 7.50
C ASP A 18 -2.42 0.65 6.24
N ALA A 19 -1.71 0.89 5.14
CA ALA A 19 -1.80 0.09 3.93
C ALA A 19 -1.36 -1.37 4.18
N LEU A 20 -0.23 -1.57 4.88
CA LEU A 20 0.25 -2.90 5.27
C LEU A 20 -0.73 -3.61 6.21
N ARG A 21 -1.30 -2.88 7.18
CA ARG A 21 -2.29 -3.43 8.10
C ARG A 21 -3.54 -3.88 7.35
N ALA A 22 -4.08 -3.05 6.47
CA ALA A 22 -5.23 -3.39 5.65
C ALA A 22 -4.95 -4.59 4.73
N LEU A 23 -3.74 -4.68 4.16
CA LEU A 23 -3.33 -5.84 3.37
C LEU A 23 -3.31 -7.13 4.22
N ARG A 24 -2.83 -7.05 5.45
CA ARG A 24 -2.84 -8.19 6.39
C ARG A 24 -4.26 -8.64 6.73
N ASP A 25 -5.17 -7.69 6.90
CA ASP A 25 -6.57 -7.99 7.21
C ASP A 25 -7.24 -8.79 6.09
N THR A 26 -6.76 -8.70 4.84
CA THR A 26 -7.24 -9.58 3.75
C THR A 26 -6.91 -11.05 4.01
N GLY A 27 -5.70 -11.34 4.48
CA GLY A 27 -5.31 -12.72 4.84
C GLY A 27 -6.08 -13.26 6.06
N SER A 28 -6.39 -12.40 7.02
CA SER A 28 -7.22 -12.76 8.17
C SER A 28 -8.65 -13.12 7.76
N ALA A 29 -9.21 -12.47 6.75
CA ALA A 29 -10.53 -12.80 6.21
C ALA A 29 -10.53 -14.20 5.56
N ASP A 30 -9.47 -14.53 4.82
CA ASP A 30 -9.31 -15.86 4.21
C ASP A 30 -9.16 -16.95 5.29
N ALA A 31 -8.37 -16.70 6.34
CA ALA A 31 -8.18 -17.63 7.46
C ALA A 31 -9.47 -17.88 8.25
N LEU A 32 -10.31 -16.84 8.46
CA LEU A 32 -11.61 -16.98 9.09
C LEU A 32 -12.57 -17.83 8.26
N TYR A 33 -12.55 -17.67 6.95
CA TYR A 33 -13.35 -18.49 6.03
C TYR A 33 -12.93 -19.97 6.11
N ASP A 34 -11.63 -20.24 6.01
CA ASP A 34 -11.09 -21.60 6.13
C ASP A 34 -11.40 -22.23 7.49
N HIS A 35 -11.28 -21.46 8.56
CA HIS A 35 -11.64 -21.94 9.91
C HIS A 35 -13.13 -22.28 10.00
N LYS A 36 -14.00 -21.42 9.47
CA LYS A 36 -15.45 -21.64 9.45
C LYS A 36 -15.80 -22.93 8.70
N LEU A 37 -15.20 -23.15 7.51
CA LEU A 37 -15.41 -24.38 6.73
C LEU A 37 -14.96 -25.64 7.49
N ARG A 38 -13.79 -25.60 8.14
CA ARG A 38 -13.28 -26.75 8.91
C ARG A 38 -14.10 -27.04 10.15
N SER A 39 -14.80 -26.08 10.71
CA SER A 39 -15.66 -26.25 11.88
C SER A 39 -17.06 -26.75 11.55
N MET A 40 -17.47 -26.71 10.28
CA MET A 40 -18.79 -27.18 9.83
C MET A 40 -18.82 -28.73 9.77
N SER A 41 -19.91 -29.30 10.28
CA SER A 41 -20.17 -30.71 10.09
C SER A 41 -20.51 -31.02 8.62
N PRO A 42 -20.34 -32.26 8.13
CA PRO A 42 -20.70 -32.63 6.75
C PRO A 42 -22.15 -32.32 6.35
N LYS A 43 -23.05 -32.20 7.33
CA LYS A 43 -24.48 -31.84 7.13
C LYS A 43 -24.66 -30.31 7.00
N GLU A 44 -23.78 -29.53 7.61
CA GLU A 44 -23.79 -28.05 7.59
C GLU A 44 -23.02 -27.49 6.39
N LEU A 45 -22.28 -28.33 5.68
CA LEU A 45 -21.67 -28.00 4.38
C LEU A 45 -22.73 -27.92 3.26
N ASP A 46 -24.00 -27.74 3.62
CA ASP A 46 -25.05 -27.53 2.64
C ASP A 46 -24.84 -26.19 1.91
N TRP A 47 -25.11 -26.18 0.62
CA TRP A 47 -24.75 -25.13 -0.32
C TRP A 47 -25.08 -23.71 0.10
N PRO A 48 -26.24 -23.39 0.71
CA PRO A 48 -26.58 -22.02 1.09
C PRO A 48 -25.60 -21.40 2.11
N ASP A 49 -25.22 -22.15 3.16
CA ASP A 49 -24.38 -21.62 4.25
C ASP A 49 -22.93 -21.42 3.82
N VAL A 50 -22.41 -22.32 2.98
CA VAL A 50 -21.07 -22.21 2.39
C VAL A 50 -21.01 -21.02 1.42
N SER A 51 -22.05 -20.79 0.63
CA SER A 51 -22.15 -19.66 -0.28
C SER A 51 -22.14 -18.33 0.48
N VAL A 52 -22.96 -18.19 1.53
CA VAL A 52 -22.98 -16.97 2.36
C VAL A 52 -21.62 -16.71 3.02
N ALA A 53 -20.97 -17.73 3.57
CA ALA A 53 -19.65 -17.59 4.16
C ALA A 53 -18.59 -17.16 3.15
N ARG A 54 -18.66 -17.69 1.93
CA ARG A 54 -17.78 -17.32 0.82
C ARG A 54 -17.98 -15.85 0.40
N ASP A 55 -19.24 -15.45 0.21
CA ASP A 55 -19.57 -14.08 -0.21
C ASP A 55 -19.15 -13.05 0.85
N GLU A 56 -19.27 -13.41 2.12
CA GLU A 56 -18.82 -12.58 3.23
C GLU A 56 -17.28 -12.43 3.24
N ALA A 57 -16.54 -13.52 3.06
CA ALA A 57 -15.08 -13.50 2.98
C ALA A 57 -14.61 -12.68 1.80
N GLU A 58 -15.21 -12.86 0.62
CA GLU A 58 -14.88 -12.10 -0.59
C GLU A 58 -15.16 -10.60 -0.40
N SER A 59 -16.30 -10.23 0.18
CA SER A 59 -16.65 -8.84 0.48
C SER A 59 -15.63 -8.19 1.42
N ARG A 60 -15.20 -8.90 2.47
CA ARG A 60 -14.15 -8.43 3.40
C ARG A 60 -12.82 -8.28 2.68
N ARG A 61 -12.41 -9.26 1.89
CA ARG A 61 -11.17 -9.25 1.11
C ARG A 61 -11.09 -8.04 0.19
N VAL A 62 -12.16 -7.76 -0.55
CA VAL A 62 -12.25 -6.59 -1.42
C VAL A 62 -12.19 -5.29 -0.62
N THR A 63 -12.91 -5.21 0.49
CA THR A 63 -12.94 -4.03 1.35
C THR A 63 -11.54 -3.70 1.89
N TYR A 64 -10.82 -4.70 2.39
CA TYR A 64 -9.47 -4.50 2.91
C TYR A 64 -8.45 -4.20 1.80
N SER A 65 -8.57 -4.83 0.63
CA SER A 65 -7.73 -4.50 -0.54
C SER A 65 -7.91 -3.05 -0.99
N ARG A 66 -9.15 -2.55 -1.04
CA ARG A 66 -9.45 -1.15 -1.33
C ARG A 66 -8.85 -0.20 -0.31
N ARG A 67 -8.93 -0.52 0.98
CA ARG A 67 -8.29 0.26 2.05
C ARG A 67 -6.78 0.29 1.87
N ALA A 68 -6.15 -0.84 1.59
CA ALA A 68 -4.72 -0.92 1.36
C ALA A 68 -4.29 -0.05 0.16
N LEU A 69 -5.03 -0.07 -0.94
CA LEU A 69 -4.77 0.78 -2.11
C LEU A 69 -4.93 2.28 -1.78
N LEU A 70 -5.97 2.67 -1.05
CA LEU A 70 -6.18 4.07 -0.67
C LEU A 70 -5.07 4.58 0.23
N PHE A 71 -4.69 3.83 1.26
CA PHE A 71 -3.61 4.23 2.16
C PHE A 71 -2.25 4.23 1.46
N ALA A 72 -1.99 3.29 0.54
CA ALA A 72 -0.79 3.34 -0.30
C ALA A 72 -0.75 4.60 -1.17
N ALA A 73 -1.88 5.03 -1.74
CA ALA A 73 -1.95 6.26 -2.52
C ALA A 73 -1.72 7.51 -1.67
N PHE A 74 -2.30 7.58 -0.45
CA PHE A 74 -2.06 8.68 0.49
C PHE A 74 -0.59 8.72 0.94
N SER A 75 0.00 7.57 1.21
CA SER A 75 1.43 7.46 1.52
C SER A 75 2.30 7.98 0.37
N ALA A 76 2.02 7.58 -0.87
CA ALA A 76 2.75 8.06 -2.04
C ALA A 76 2.65 9.59 -2.19
N GLU A 77 1.46 10.15 -2.02
CA GLU A 77 1.24 11.60 -2.10
C GLU A 77 2.01 12.34 -1.00
N ALA A 78 1.97 11.83 0.23
CA ALA A 78 2.67 12.41 1.36
C ALA A 78 4.19 12.38 1.15
N TYR A 79 4.79 11.24 0.80
CA TYR A 79 6.23 11.16 0.53
C TYR A 79 6.70 12.14 -0.56
N ALA A 80 5.94 12.26 -1.65
CA ALA A 80 6.28 13.18 -2.73
C ALA A 80 6.20 14.65 -2.29
N ASN A 81 5.22 14.99 -1.46
CA ASN A 81 5.04 16.34 -0.91
C ASN A 81 6.11 16.65 0.14
N ASP A 82 6.37 15.74 1.06
CA ASP A 82 7.38 15.90 2.10
C ASP A 82 8.75 16.12 1.47
N PHE A 83 9.14 15.30 0.51
CA PHE A 83 10.38 15.47 -0.24
C PHE A 83 10.47 16.82 -0.93
N LEU A 84 9.36 17.27 -1.58
CA LEU A 84 9.29 18.59 -2.18
C LEU A 84 9.51 19.69 -1.16
N PHE A 85 8.83 19.64 -0.03
CA PHE A 85 8.89 20.68 1.02
C PHE A 85 10.25 20.73 1.72
N GLU A 86 10.92 19.59 1.87
CA GLU A 86 12.24 19.52 2.49
C GLU A 86 13.36 20.00 1.55
N THR A 87 13.21 19.75 0.24
CA THR A 87 14.27 20.01 -0.73
C THR A 87 14.23 21.41 -1.30
N TRP A 88 13.04 22.00 -1.51
CA TRP A 88 12.90 23.32 -2.13
C TRP A 88 12.18 24.33 -1.24
N THR A 89 12.50 25.61 -1.45
CA THR A 89 11.88 26.75 -0.76
C THR A 89 11.45 27.83 -1.73
N GLY A 90 10.55 28.70 -1.31
CA GLY A 90 10.15 29.89 -2.07
C GLY A 90 9.56 29.56 -3.45
N LYS A 91 9.96 30.32 -4.48
CA LYS A 91 9.38 30.23 -5.82
C LYS A 91 9.58 28.88 -6.50
N ASP A 92 10.67 28.20 -6.23
CA ASP A 92 10.94 26.89 -6.84
C ASP A 92 9.95 25.85 -6.29
N ARG A 93 9.74 25.84 -4.97
CA ARG A 93 8.71 25.01 -4.36
C ARG A 93 7.31 25.35 -4.90
N ASP A 94 6.99 26.63 -5.00
CA ASP A 94 5.69 27.10 -5.47
C ASP A 94 5.45 26.67 -6.94
N ALA A 95 6.49 26.61 -7.77
CA ALA A 95 6.37 26.09 -9.12
C ALA A 95 6.20 24.58 -9.18
N LEU A 96 6.92 23.83 -8.33
CA LEU A 96 6.92 22.37 -8.35
C LEU A 96 5.70 21.75 -7.63
N GLN A 97 5.06 22.47 -6.70
CA GLN A 97 3.91 21.95 -5.94
C GLN A 97 2.72 21.58 -6.84
N TRP A 98 2.59 22.20 -8.02
CA TRP A 98 1.51 21.94 -8.97
C TRP A 98 1.71 20.68 -9.82
N LEU A 99 2.88 20.07 -9.76
CA LEU A 99 3.10 18.78 -10.40
C LEU A 99 2.17 17.72 -9.82
N SER A 100 1.66 16.84 -10.67
CA SER A 100 0.95 15.65 -10.18
C SER A 100 1.89 14.79 -9.32
N THR A 101 1.34 13.98 -8.42
CA THR A 101 2.17 13.08 -7.60
C THR A 101 3.05 12.18 -8.47
N VAL A 102 2.51 11.65 -9.57
CA VAL A 102 3.28 10.84 -10.53
C VAL A 102 4.44 11.64 -11.14
N ASP A 103 4.20 12.90 -11.50
CA ASP A 103 5.25 13.76 -12.05
C ASP A 103 6.31 14.13 -11.00
N LYS A 104 5.92 14.32 -9.75
CA LYS A 104 6.86 14.52 -8.64
C LYS A 104 7.82 13.33 -8.53
N TYR A 105 7.31 12.11 -8.50
CA TYR A 105 8.15 10.91 -8.48
C TYR A 105 9.04 10.80 -9.72
N ALA A 106 8.55 11.19 -10.90
CA ALA A 106 9.32 11.11 -12.12
C ALA A 106 10.51 12.10 -12.17
N LEU A 107 10.28 13.33 -11.76
CA LEU A 107 11.16 14.46 -12.06
C LEU A 107 12.03 14.90 -10.87
N LEU A 108 11.48 14.87 -9.65
CA LEU A 108 12.15 15.44 -8.49
C LEU A 108 13.49 14.77 -8.15
N PRO A 109 13.70 13.45 -8.29
CA PRO A 109 15.02 12.85 -8.06
C PRO A 109 16.10 13.45 -8.94
N GLY A 110 15.80 13.66 -10.23
CA GLY A 110 16.71 14.29 -11.18
C GLY A 110 16.99 15.76 -10.84
N PHE A 111 15.98 16.52 -10.45
CA PHE A 111 16.14 17.93 -10.07
C PHE A 111 16.90 18.11 -8.77
N ALA A 112 16.70 17.23 -7.80
CA ALA A 112 17.40 17.24 -6.52
C ALA A 112 18.82 16.65 -6.60
N GLY A 113 19.15 15.92 -7.68
CA GLY A 113 20.41 15.19 -7.78
C GLY A 113 20.49 13.96 -6.87
N THR A 114 19.37 13.49 -6.33
CA THR A 114 19.29 12.27 -5.50
C THR A 114 19.26 10.99 -6.33
N GLY A 115 18.90 11.10 -7.60
CA GLY A 115 18.80 9.96 -8.51
C GLY A 115 18.49 10.38 -9.96
N PRO A 116 18.35 9.43 -10.87
CA PRO A 116 17.93 9.71 -12.24
C PRO A 116 16.45 10.08 -12.30
N VAL A 117 16.05 10.75 -13.38
CA VAL A 117 14.64 10.87 -13.75
C VAL A 117 14.07 9.46 -13.97
N LEU A 118 12.96 9.14 -13.30
CA LEU A 118 12.35 7.81 -13.40
C LEU A 118 11.59 7.63 -14.71
N ASP A 119 11.72 6.45 -15.31
CA ASP A 119 11.01 6.08 -16.54
C ASP A 119 9.54 5.78 -16.24
N ARG A 120 8.63 6.55 -16.84
CA ARG A 120 7.18 6.40 -16.69
C ARG A 120 6.63 5.06 -17.22
N GLY A 121 7.36 4.38 -18.09
CA GLY A 121 6.99 3.08 -18.65
C GLY A 121 7.46 1.89 -17.81
N ARG A 122 8.10 2.11 -16.66
CA ARG A 122 8.67 1.06 -15.80
C ARG A 122 8.24 1.23 -14.34
N ASP A 123 8.28 0.11 -13.61
CA ASP A 123 8.14 0.15 -12.15
C ASP A 123 9.34 0.86 -11.51
N PRO A 124 9.16 1.58 -10.41
CA PRO A 124 7.91 1.70 -9.63
C PRO A 124 6.88 2.69 -10.20
N LEU A 125 7.27 3.56 -11.15
CA LEU A 125 6.44 4.69 -11.56
C LEU A 125 5.18 4.26 -12.34
N GLN A 126 5.28 3.20 -13.16
CA GLN A 126 4.12 2.64 -13.84
C GLN A 126 3.06 2.15 -12.84
N ARG A 127 3.49 1.49 -11.77
CA ARG A 127 2.60 0.99 -10.71
C ARG A 127 2.03 2.11 -9.85
N ILE A 128 2.83 3.15 -9.54
CA ILE A 128 2.33 4.35 -8.84
C ILE A 128 1.26 5.05 -9.68
N LYS A 129 1.47 5.20 -10.99
CA LYS A 129 0.45 5.76 -11.88
C LYS A 129 -0.84 4.94 -11.84
N TRP A 130 -0.73 3.61 -11.99
CA TRP A 130 -1.87 2.71 -11.89
C TRP A 130 -2.61 2.85 -10.54
N LEU A 131 -1.87 2.97 -9.44
CA LEU A 131 -2.43 3.17 -8.09
C LEU A 131 -3.28 4.45 -8.01
N PHE A 132 -2.81 5.56 -8.59
CA PHE A 132 -3.57 6.82 -8.61
C PHE A 132 -4.80 6.74 -9.51
N ASP A 133 -4.73 6.03 -10.64
CA ASP A 133 -5.88 5.76 -11.49
C ASP A 133 -6.97 4.99 -10.68
N ARG A 134 -6.59 3.96 -9.94
CA ARG A 134 -7.52 3.19 -9.06
C ARG A 134 -8.05 4.01 -7.90
N ARG A 135 -7.19 4.80 -7.23
CA ARG A 135 -7.64 5.71 -6.16
C ARG A 135 -8.70 6.69 -6.66
N ASN A 136 -8.50 7.25 -7.85
CA ASN A 136 -9.46 8.19 -8.42
C ASN A 136 -10.80 7.52 -8.74
N GLU A 137 -10.80 6.29 -9.21
CA GLU A 137 -12.04 5.51 -9.40
C GLU A 137 -12.75 5.23 -8.07
N LEU A 138 -12.01 4.90 -7.00
CA LEU A 138 -12.58 4.64 -5.68
C LEU A 138 -13.17 5.90 -5.03
N VAL A 139 -12.50 7.05 -5.18
CA VAL A 139 -12.89 8.31 -4.52
C VAL A 139 -13.96 9.06 -5.34
N HIS A 140 -13.88 8.99 -6.65
CA HIS A 140 -14.76 9.71 -7.58
C HIS A 140 -15.67 8.75 -8.35
N ALA A 141 -16.19 7.73 -7.66
CA ALA A 141 -17.12 6.78 -8.27
C ALA A 141 -18.30 7.55 -8.91
N LYS A 142 -18.24 7.71 -10.24
CA LYS A 142 -19.37 8.24 -10.99
C LYS A 142 -20.47 7.18 -10.98
N PRO A 143 -21.76 7.57 -10.83
CA PRO A 143 -22.86 6.65 -11.09
C PRO A 143 -22.67 6.12 -12.52
N ARG A 144 -22.28 4.86 -12.66
CA ARG A 144 -22.24 4.18 -13.95
C ARG A 144 -23.67 3.74 -14.25
N GLU A 145 -24.15 3.99 -15.45
CA GLU A 145 -25.38 3.36 -15.92
C GLU A 145 -25.20 1.83 -15.85
N ASP A 146 -26.24 1.14 -15.40
CA ASP A 146 -26.23 -0.29 -14.99
C ASP A 146 -25.66 -1.32 -15.99
N LYS A 147 -25.23 -0.90 -17.17
CA LYS A 147 -24.73 -1.79 -18.21
C LYS A 147 -23.25 -2.19 -18.06
N ASP A 148 -22.47 -1.48 -17.23
CA ASP A 148 -21.03 -1.69 -17.10
C ASP A 148 -20.60 -2.04 -15.65
N LEU A 149 -21.50 -2.56 -14.84
CA LEU A 149 -21.14 -3.22 -13.57
C LEU A 149 -20.45 -4.56 -13.82
N THR A 150 -19.55 -4.63 -14.79
CA THR A 150 -18.52 -5.63 -14.75
C THR A 150 -17.65 -5.30 -13.54
N TRP A 151 -18.04 -5.89 -12.42
CA TRP A 151 -17.20 -6.05 -11.27
C TRP A 151 -15.87 -6.61 -11.80
N GLU A 152 -14.84 -5.77 -11.83
CA GLU A 152 -13.48 -6.21 -12.13
C GLU A 152 -12.78 -6.52 -10.80
N PRO A 153 -12.94 -7.74 -10.27
CA PRO A 153 -12.29 -8.15 -9.02
C PRO A 153 -10.76 -8.06 -9.15
N GLU A 154 -10.25 -8.08 -10.37
CA GLU A 154 -8.83 -7.98 -10.69
C GLU A 154 -8.19 -6.67 -10.21
N ASN A 155 -8.95 -5.59 -10.12
CA ASN A 155 -8.45 -4.26 -9.75
C ASN A 155 -8.43 -4.01 -8.24
N HIS A 156 -9.07 -4.85 -7.46
CA HIS A 156 -9.20 -4.66 -6.00
C HIS A 156 -8.79 -5.91 -5.22
N ASN A 157 -7.76 -6.60 -5.71
CA ASN A 157 -7.27 -7.81 -5.07
C ASN A 157 -6.03 -7.55 -4.20
N PRO A 158 -5.72 -8.44 -3.26
CA PRO A 158 -4.57 -8.28 -2.36
C PRO A 158 -3.22 -8.24 -3.08
N VAL A 159 -3.09 -8.93 -4.23
CA VAL A 159 -1.85 -8.95 -5.02
C VAL A 159 -1.55 -7.57 -5.59
N ALA A 160 -2.57 -6.91 -6.16
CA ALA A 160 -2.44 -5.54 -6.66
C ALA A 160 -2.11 -4.55 -5.54
N ALA A 161 -2.72 -4.73 -4.35
CA ALA A 161 -2.42 -3.91 -3.18
C ALA A 161 -0.97 -4.11 -2.70
N ALA A 162 -0.50 -5.36 -2.58
CA ALA A 162 0.87 -5.67 -2.19
C ALA A 162 1.90 -5.08 -3.17
N ALA A 163 1.67 -5.24 -4.48
CA ALA A 163 2.53 -4.66 -5.51
C ALA A 163 2.55 -3.12 -5.46
N SER A 164 1.41 -2.48 -5.13
CA SER A 164 1.33 -1.03 -5.00
C SER A 164 2.07 -0.52 -3.77
N ILE A 165 1.94 -1.18 -2.62
CA ILE A 165 2.69 -0.86 -1.40
C ILE A 165 4.21 -0.92 -1.67
N LEU A 166 4.66 -1.97 -2.34
CA LEU A 166 6.06 -2.11 -2.71
C LEU A 166 6.52 -1.00 -3.65
N ALA A 167 5.74 -0.67 -4.69
CA ALA A 167 6.08 0.39 -5.63
C ALA A 167 6.15 1.78 -4.96
N VAL A 168 5.28 2.06 -3.98
CA VAL A 168 5.34 3.28 -3.18
C VAL A 168 6.65 3.34 -2.39
N ALA A 169 7.04 2.25 -1.73
CA ALA A 169 8.30 2.21 -0.99
C ALA A 169 9.53 2.35 -1.91
N GLU A 170 9.55 1.70 -3.05
CA GLU A 170 10.62 1.83 -4.06
C GLU A 170 10.69 3.25 -4.62
N GLY A 171 9.55 3.85 -4.92
CA GLY A 171 9.46 5.23 -5.40
C GLY A 171 9.93 6.23 -4.35
N ALA A 172 9.48 6.10 -3.10
CA ALA A 172 9.89 6.96 -2.00
C ALA A 172 11.40 6.85 -1.72
N ALA A 173 11.96 5.64 -1.76
CA ALA A 173 13.40 5.43 -1.65
C ALA A 173 14.16 6.09 -2.81
N ALA A 174 13.63 6.03 -4.03
CA ALA A 174 14.22 6.70 -5.19
C ALA A 174 14.19 8.23 -5.07
N LEU A 175 13.10 8.82 -4.53
CA LEU A 175 13.04 10.25 -4.23
C LEU A 175 14.16 10.67 -3.27
N ALA A 176 14.33 9.96 -2.17
CA ALA A 176 15.26 10.31 -1.11
C ALA A 176 16.72 9.91 -1.39
N GLY A 177 17.00 9.19 -2.49
CA GLY A 177 18.33 8.62 -2.75
C GLY A 177 18.66 7.39 -1.90
N GLY A 178 17.66 6.79 -1.27
CA GLY A 178 17.76 5.59 -0.42
C GLY A 178 16.68 5.54 0.63
N ALA A 179 16.45 4.37 1.22
CA ALA A 179 15.53 4.22 2.34
C ALA A 179 16.23 4.57 3.65
N PRO A 180 15.59 5.36 4.55
CA PRO A 180 16.13 5.60 5.89
C PRO A 180 16.22 4.29 6.67
N GLU A 181 17.28 4.12 7.47
CA GLU A 181 17.42 2.97 8.37
C GLU A 181 16.25 2.90 9.37
N ALA A 182 15.84 1.68 9.72
CA ALA A 182 14.77 1.40 10.68
C ALA A 182 13.42 2.09 10.39
N SER A 183 13.15 2.41 9.13
CA SER A 183 11.89 3.01 8.69
C SER A 183 10.90 1.95 8.17
N VAL A 184 9.63 2.34 8.04
CA VAL A 184 8.64 1.49 7.36
C VAL A 184 9.02 1.21 5.90
N LEU A 185 9.72 2.14 5.24
CA LEU A 185 10.25 1.96 3.88
C LEU A 185 11.27 0.82 3.84
N SER A 186 12.26 0.84 4.75
CA SER A 186 13.28 -0.20 4.81
C SER A 186 12.66 -1.56 5.10
N TYR A 187 11.64 -1.62 5.96
CA TYR A 187 10.89 -2.84 6.22
C TYR A 187 10.18 -3.36 4.96
N VAL A 188 9.40 -2.51 4.26
CA VAL A 188 8.68 -2.91 3.03
C VAL A 188 9.66 -3.41 1.97
N LEU A 189 10.79 -2.74 1.81
CA LEU A 189 11.81 -3.13 0.84
C LEU A 189 12.50 -4.46 1.21
N ALA A 190 12.71 -4.73 2.51
CA ALA A 190 13.21 -6.01 2.98
C ALA A 190 12.23 -7.16 2.69
N GLU A 191 10.92 -6.90 2.85
CA GLU A 191 9.85 -7.86 2.59
C GLU A 191 9.44 -7.96 1.11
N ARG A 192 10.22 -7.36 0.20
CA ARG A 192 9.94 -7.32 -1.24
C ARG A 192 9.50 -8.68 -1.81
N LYS A 193 10.22 -9.74 -1.46
CA LYS A 193 9.94 -11.09 -1.98
C LYS A 193 8.58 -11.62 -1.50
N ALA A 194 8.24 -11.37 -0.24
CA ALA A 194 6.94 -11.75 0.33
C ALA A 194 5.80 -10.99 -0.33
N LEU A 195 5.97 -9.68 -0.53
CA LEU A 195 4.98 -8.83 -1.18
C LEU A 195 4.75 -9.19 -2.65
N LEU A 196 5.81 -9.47 -3.42
CA LEU A 196 5.70 -9.91 -4.82
C LEU A 196 5.04 -11.28 -4.96
N ASN A 197 5.18 -12.15 -3.96
CA ASN A 197 4.57 -13.47 -3.92
C ASN A 197 3.23 -13.48 -3.16
N TYR A 198 2.72 -12.32 -2.78
CA TYR A 198 1.46 -12.20 -2.06
C TYR A 198 0.31 -12.77 -2.89
N GLY A 199 -0.45 -13.70 -2.31
CA GLY A 199 -1.54 -14.40 -3.00
C GLY A 199 -1.15 -15.72 -3.66
N SER A 200 0.14 -16.04 -3.84
CA SER A 200 0.61 -17.37 -4.25
C SER A 200 0.83 -18.32 -3.07
N ARG A 201 0.91 -17.77 -1.86
CA ARG A 201 0.91 -18.51 -0.59
C ARG A 201 -0.04 -17.82 0.38
N PRO A 202 -0.85 -18.57 1.15
CA PRO A 202 -1.46 -18.00 2.33
C PRO A 202 -0.34 -17.42 3.20
N LEU A 203 -0.57 -16.24 3.79
CA LEU A 203 0.34 -15.73 4.80
C LEU A 203 0.51 -16.83 5.87
N PRO A 204 1.72 -17.04 6.38
CA PRO A 204 1.93 -18.00 7.46
C PRO A 204 0.95 -17.72 8.60
N ASP A 205 0.49 -18.77 9.24
CA ASP A 205 -0.51 -18.75 10.30
C ASP A 205 -0.12 -17.68 11.33
N ILE A 206 -1.02 -16.73 11.56
CA ILE A 206 -0.77 -15.52 12.36
C ILE A 206 -0.42 -15.87 13.83
N HIS A 207 -0.58 -17.12 14.21
CA HIS A 207 -0.39 -17.58 15.59
C HIS A 207 1.04 -18.01 15.95
N ASP A 208 1.92 -18.32 15.01
CA ASP A 208 3.22 -18.95 15.30
C ASP A 208 4.46 -18.16 14.89
N GLU A 209 4.35 -17.08 14.14
CA GLU A 209 5.49 -16.20 13.82
C GLU A 209 5.21 -14.74 14.22
N PRO A 210 6.25 -13.99 14.64
CA PRO A 210 6.10 -12.57 14.91
C PRO A 210 5.72 -11.88 13.60
N GLY A 211 4.43 -11.65 13.41
CA GLY A 211 3.91 -10.98 12.22
C GLY A 211 4.56 -9.60 12.04
N PRO A 212 4.44 -9.00 10.83
CA PRO A 212 5.03 -7.68 10.53
C PRO A 212 4.71 -6.58 11.56
N ALA A 213 3.60 -6.67 12.31
CA ALA A 213 3.33 -5.76 13.44
C ALA A 213 4.32 -5.92 14.60
N ASN A 214 4.80 -7.13 14.85
CA ASN A 214 5.81 -7.35 15.87
C ASN A 214 7.19 -6.91 15.39
N LEU A 215 7.48 -7.06 14.08
CA LEU A 215 8.71 -6.56 13.46
C LEU A 215 8.72 -5.03 13.42
N LEU A 216 7.58 -4.39 13.10
CA LEU A 216 7.43 -2.93 13.20
C LEU A 216 7.51 -2.45 14.66
N ALA A 217 6.88 -3.15 15.62
CA ALA A 217 6.99 -2.84 17.04
C ALA A 217 8.42 -3.09 17.55
N GLU A 218 9.12 -4.06 17.00
CA GLU A 218 10.52 -4.35 17.32
C GLU A 218 11.47 -3.34 16.66
N ALA A 219 11.22 -2.95 15.41
CA ALA A 219 11.94 -1.86 14.74
C ALA A 219 11.72 -0.53 15.47
N ARG A 220 10.48 -0.24 15.88
CA ARG A 220 10.18 0.93 16.74
C ARG A 220 10.91 0.87 18.07
N ARG A 221 10.93 -0.26 18.76
CA ARG A 221 11.70 -0.41 20.01
C ARG A 221 13.20 -0.23 19.80
N LYS A 222 13.75 -0.68 18.68
CA LYS A 222 15.17 -0.49 18.35
C LYS A 222 15.51 0.94 17.94
N ALA A 223 14.55 1.67 17.35
CA ALA A 223 14.75 3.04 16.92
C ALA A 223 14.51 4.08 18.03
N TRP A 224 13.75 3.74 19.09
CA TRP A 224 13.31 4.68 20.14
C TRP A 224 13.72 4.24 21.56
N GLY A 225 14.40 3.13 21.73
CA GLY A 225 15.01 2.66 22.97
C GLY A 225 16.49 2.90 23.02
#